data_f5ccf0121f7dee214325e1307d0eb0ec
#
_entry.id   f5ccf0121f7dee214325e1307d0eb0ec
#
_cell.length_a   1.000
_cell.length_b   1.000
_cell.length_c   1.000
_cell.angle_alpha   90.00
_cell.angle_beta   90.00
_cell.angle_gamma   90.00
#
_symmetry.space_group_name_H-M   'P 1'
#
loop_
_entity.id
_entity.type
_entity.pdbx_description
1 polymer ?
#
loop_
_entity_poly.entity_id
_entity_poly.type
_entity_poly.pdbx_seq_one_letter_code
_entity_poly.pdbx_strand_id
1 'polypeptide(L)'
;MPSMLIKSLGMVAALSLLMAAPVVVAQTAPANILVVDTMRIQEQSAAAKAVQTQIRDFETKLQAQAKSAEEKLKAEEVALKQQQTILAPEQFDVKRREFETKVGNEQRKLQQSQQDFQVAVRNAQGTMLKALEPILKELMTERGANMMVDRRMVLTASDSLDVTSSVIERLNKKLPSVKVEMPKK
;
A
#
# COMPACT_ATOMS: atom_id res chain seq x y z
N MET A 1 -79.50 71.88 23.37
CA MET A 1 -80.01 70.84 24.27
C MET A 1 -79.88 69.51 23.62
N PRO A 2 -79.65 68.48 24.30
CA PRO A 2 -78.51 68.17 25.19
C PRO A 2 -77.66 67.03 24.60
N SER A 3 -76.46 66.95 25.00
CA SER A 3 -75.81 65.92 25.78
C SER A 3 -75.83 64.45 25.27
N MET A 4 -74.75 63.82 25.11
CA MET A 4 -74.36 62.71 25.96
C MET A 4 -73.17 61.93 25.37
N LEU A 5 -72.11 61.91 26.13
CA LEU A 5 -71.33 60.75 26.51
C LEU A 5 -71.32 59.56 25.56
N ILE A 6 -70.15 59.26 24.99
CA ILE A 6 -69.79 57.91 24.59
C ILE A 6 -68.50 57.52 25.26
N LYS A 7 -68.60 56.45 26.01
CA LYS A 7 -67.55 55.75 26.76
C LYS A 7 -66.48 55.19 25.89
N SER A 8 -65.27 55.37 26.34
CA SER A 8 -64.09 54.72 25.91
C SER A 8 -64.19 53.19 26.00
N LEU A 9 -63.93 52.50 24.92
CA LEU A 9 -63.65 51.08 24.92
C LEU A 9 -62.22 50.83 24.36
N GLY A 10 -61.35 50.62 25.27
CA GLY A 10 -59.97 50.36 24.94
C GLY A 10 -59.82 48.98 24.28
N MET A 11 -59.35 48.99 23.05
CA MET A 11 -58.99 47.78 22.34
C MET A 11 -57.48 47.55 22.46
N VAL A 12 -57.07 46.62 23.34
CA VAL A 12 -55.72 46.14 23.51
C VAL A 12 -55.41 45.26 22.30
N ALA A 13 -54.72 45.81 21.31
CA ALA A 13 -54.15 45.03 20.24
C ALA A 13 -52.86 44.37 20.75
N ALA A 14 -52.97 43.10 21.13
CA ALA A 14 -51.76 42.24 21.40
C ALA A 14 -51.05 41.97 20.10
N LEU A 15 -49.96 42.69 19.85
CA LEU A 15 -49.04 42.48 18.73
C LEU A 15 -48.18 41.23 19.01
N SER A 16 -48.62 40.05 18.53
CA SER A 16 -47.86 38.82 18.58
C SER A 16 -46.72 38.88 17.58
N LEU A 17 -45.55 39.32 18.04
CA LEU A 17 -44.31 39.29 17.26
C LEU A 17 -43.84 37.84 17.14
N LEU A 18 -44.24 37.13 16.05
CA LEU A 18 -43.73 35.81 15.71
C LEU A 18 -42.26 35.98 15.33
N MET A 19 -41.37 35.66 16.25
CA MET A 19 -39.95 35.51 15.96
C MET A 19 -39.77 34.29 15.03
N ALA A 20 -39.73 34.53 13.72
CA ALA A 20 -39.28 33.55 12.74
C ALA A 20 -37.75 33.39 12.92
N ALA A 21 -37.35 32.39 13.69
CA ALA A 21 -35.96 31.97 13.75
C ALA A 21 -35.51 31.55 12.33
N PRO A 22 -34.40 32.08 11.80
CA PRO A 22 -33.92 31.64 10.51
C PRO A 22 -33.53 30.17 10.64
N VAL A 23 -34.21 29.29 9.89
CA VAL A 23 -33.80 27.89 9.72
C VAL A 23 -32.50 27.93 8.89
N VAL A 24 -31.37 27.83 9.56
CA VAL A 24 -30.07 27.62 8.91
C VAL A 24 -30.11 26.22 8.33
N VAL A 25 -30.53 26.09 7.09
CA VAL A 25 -30.34 24.89 6.31
C VAL A 25 -28.83 24.77 6.07
N ALA A 26 -28.18 23.91 6.81
CA ALA A 26 -26.79 23.57 6.54
C ALA A 26 -26.73 22.98 5.11
N GLN A 27 -26.29 23.78 4.15
CA GLN A 27 -26.03 23.31 2.79
C GLN A 27 -24.84 22.38 2.86
N THR A 28 -25.11 21.07 2.89
CA THR A 28 -24.06 20.07 2.66
C THR A 28 -23.56 20.25 1.23
N ALA A 29 -22.26 20.52 1.10
CA ALA A 29 -21.65 20.61 -0.23
C ALA A 29 -22.00 19.37 -1.06
N PRO A 30 -22.36 19.53 -2.34
CA PRO A 30 -22.65 18.37 -3.18
C PRO A 30 -21.43 17.43 -3.22
N ALA A 31 -21.68 16.13 -3.07
CA ALA A 31 -20.63 15.13 -3.16
C ALA A 31 -20.13 15.07 -4.61
N ASN A 32 -18.90 15.50 -4.82
CA ASN A 32 -18.18 15.32 -6.08
C ASN A 32 -17.15 14.19 -5.88
N ILE A 33 -17.44 13.03 -6.48
CA ILE A 33 -16.71 11.78 -6.23
C ILE A 33 -15.85 11.47 -7.45
N LEU A 34 -14.59 11.10 -7.22
CA LEU A 34 -13.72 10.48 -8.24
C LEU A 34 -13.54 9.00 -7.95
N VAL A 35 -13.29 8.25 -9.01
CA VAL A 35 -13.01 6.81 -8.95
C VAL A 35 -11.56 6.58 -9.36
N VAL A 36 -10.87 5.73 -8.62
CA VAL A 36 -9.51 5.30 -8.95
C VAL A 36 -9.38 3.78 -8.80
N ASP A 37 -8.75 3.13 -9.76
CA ASP A 37 -8.46 1.71 -9.73
C ASP A 37 -7.04 1.47 -9.21
N THR A 38 -6.93 1.18 -7.92
CA THR A 38 -5.64 0.94 -7.28
C THR A 38 -4.95 -0.34 -7.78
N MET A 39 -5.71 -1.36 -8.18
CA MET A 39 -5.14 -2.57 -8.78
C MET A 39 -4.48 -2.26 -10.14
N ARG A 40 -5.19 -1.53 -10.99
CA ARG A 40 -4.66 -1.11 -12.28
C ARG A 40 -3.41 -0.24 -12.14
N ILE A 41 -3.34 0.63 -11.13
CA ILE A 41 -2.13 1.40 -10.82
C ILE A 41 -0.97 0.47 -10.45
N GLN A 42 -1.22 -0.53 -9.59
CA GLN A 42 -0.21 -1.51 -9.17
C GLN A 42 0.24 -2.46 -10.30
N GLU A 43 -0.56 -2.66 -11.32
CA GLU A 43 -0.20 -3.50 -12.47
C GLU A 43 0.49 -2.72 -13.58
N GLN A 44 0.06 -1.49 -13.84
CA GLN A 44 0.41 -0.76 -15.05
C GLN A 44 1.42 0.36 -14.85
N SER A 45 1.61 0.87 -13.62
CA SER A 45 2.60 1.92 -13.39
C SER A 45 4.03 1.43 -13.65
N ALA A 46 4.89 2.31 -14.12
CA ALA A 46 6.29 2.02 -14.39
C ALA A 46 7.03 1.55 -13.12
N ALA A 47 6.76 2.19 -11.98
CA ALA A 47 7.32 1.81 -10.69
C ALA A 47 6.91 0.38 -10.28
N ALA A 48 5.63 0.01 -10.44
CA ALA A 48 5.16 -1.33 -10.12
C ALA A 48 5.78 -2.39 -11.03
N LYS A 49 5.86 -2.14 -12.33
CA LYS A 49 6.54 -3.03 -13.28
C LYS A 49 8.01 -3.23 -12.94
N ALA A 50 8.70 -2.16 -12.53
CA ALA A 50 10.09 -2.24 -12.08
C ALA A 50 10.24 -3.12 -10.83
N VAL A 51 9.32 -3.02 -9.86
CA VAL A 51 9.28 -3.89 -8.67
C VAL A 51 9.03 -5.34 -9.08
N GLN A 52 8.05 -5.61 -9.94
CA GLN A 52 7.76 -6.98 -10.41
C GLN A 52 8.95 -7.64 -11.12
N THR A 53 9.69 -6.87 -11.93
CA THR A 53 10.91 -7.37 -12.57
C THR A 53 11.95 -7.75 -11.54
N GLN A 54 12.20 -6.89 -10.55
CA GLN A 54 13.16 -7.18 -9.47
C GLN A 54 12.75 -8.39 -8.62
N ILE A 55 11.44 -8.62 -8.42
CA ILE A 55 10.94 -9.82 -7.74
C ILE A 55 11.32 -11.08 -8.54
N ARG A 56 11.05 -11.13 -9.83
CA ARG A 56 11.41 -12.28 -10.70
C ARG A 56 12.91 -12.52 -10.74
N ASP A 57 13.70 -11.45 -10.84
CA ASP A 57 15.17 -11.55 -10.83
C ASP A 57 15.69 -12.10 -9.51
N PHE A 58 15.10 -11.70 -8.39
CA PHE A 58 15.46 -12.22 -7.09
C PHE A 58 15.09 -13.69 -6.93
N GLU A 59 13.89 -14.10 -7.34
CA GLU A 59 13.46 -15.51 -7.31
C GLU A 59 14.40 -16.38 -8.12
N THR A 60 14.77 -15.94 -9.32
CA THR A 60 15.73 -16.67 -10.17
C THR A 60 17.10 -16.80 -9.50
N LYS A 61 17.60 -15.71 -8.90
CA LYS A 61 18.87 -15.72 -8.15
C LYS A 61 18.81 -16.63 -6.92
N LEU A 62 17.71 -16.58 -6.18
CA LEU A 62 17.52 -17.40 -4.98
C LEU A 62 17.49 -18.89 -5.33
N GLN A 63 16.80 -19.27 -6.41
CA GLN A 63 16.79 -20.64 -6.92
C GLN A 63 18.19 -21.10 -7.34
N ALA A 64 18.94 -20.27 -8.05
CA ALA A 64 20.31 -20.58 -8.45
C ALA A 64 21.25 -20.74 -7.23
N GLN A 65 21.09 -19.89 -6.21
CA GLN A 65 21.85 -19.99 -4.96
C GLN A 65 21.51 -21.27 -4.20
N ALA A 66 20.22 -21.61 -4.08
CA ALA A 66 19.76 -22.82 -3.41
C ALA A 66 20.33 -24.06 -4.10
N LYS A 67 20.23 -24.14 -5.43
CA LYS A 67 20.80 -25.25 -6.22
C LYS A 67 22.32 -25.37 -6.05
N SER A 68 23.05 -24.27 -6.13
CA SER A 68 24.50 -24.25 -5.93
C SER A 68 24.90 -24.69 -4.51
N ALA A 69 24.15 -24.27 -3.49
CA ALA A 69 24.37 -24.70 -2.11
C ALA A 69 24.12 -26.21 -1.95
N GLU A 70 23.02 -26.72 -2.51
CA GLU A 70 22.68 -28.14 -2.51
C GLU A 70 23.79 -29.00 -3.17
N GLU A 71 24.25 -28.59 -4.36
CA GLU A 71 25.33 -29.31 -5.09
C GLU A 71 26.63 -29.34 -4.28
N LYS A 72 27.02 -28.24 -3.64
CA LYS A 72 28.21 -28.17 -2.78
C LYS A 72 28.05 -29.03 -1.53
N LEU A 73 26.91 -28.95 -0.84
CA LEU A 73 26.66 -29.76 0.34
C LEU A 73 26.63 -31.24 0.01
N LYS A 74 26.06 -31.64 -1.13
CA LYS A 74 26.07 -33.03 -1.61
C LYS A 74 27.50 -33.53 -1.91
N ALA A 75 28.33 -32.72 -2.54
CA ALA A 75 29.75 -33.09 -2.79
C ALA A 75 30.54 -33.26 -1.48
N GLU A 76 30.30 -32.34 -0.51
CA GLU A 76 30.93 -32.42 0.81
C GLU A 76 30.44 -33.64 1.62
N GLU A 77 29.15 -33.98 1.54
CA GLU A 77 28.61 -35.19 2.17
C GLU A 77 29.29 -36.46 1.63
N VAL A 78 29.46 -36.56 0.29
CA VAL A 78 30.14 -37.66 -0.33
C VAL A 78 31.60 -37.74 0.15
N ALA A 79 32.31 -36.61 0.18
CA ALA A 79 33.70 -36.58 0.67
C ALA A 79 33.79 -36.95 2.16
N LEU A 80 32.85 -36.52 2.97
CA LEU A 80 32.77 -36.86 4.39
C LEU A 80 32.54 -38.38 4.58
N LYS A 81 31.65 -39.00 3.81
CA LYS A 81 31.43 -40.45 3.84
C LYS A 81 32.70 -41.25 3.49
N GLN A 82 33.49 -40.78 2.52
CA GLN A 82 34.76 -41.41 2.20
C GLN A 82 35.79 -41.30 3.34
N GLN A 83 35.78 -40.22 4.10
CA GLN A 83 36.67 -40.01 5.24
C GLN A 83 36.31 -40.88 6.46
N GLN A 84 35.09 -41.39 6.55
CA GLN A 84 34.63 -42.24 7.66
C GLN A 84 35.51 -43.49 7.86
N THR A 85 36.03 -44.05 6.77
CA THR A 85 36.89 -45.28 6.81
C THR A 85 38.36 -44.95 7.00
N ILE A 86 38.75 -43.68 6.91
CA ILE A 86 40.18 -43.27 6.91
C ILE A 86 40.53 -42.54 8.21
N LEU A 87 39.60 -41.76 8.78
CA LEU A 87 39.85 -40.95 9.96
C LEU A 87 39.62 -41.72 11.27
N ALA A 88 40.34 -41.30 12.30
CA ALA A 88 40.00 -41.72 13.66
C ALA A 88 38.58 -41.26 14.04
N PRO A 89 37.83 -42.04 14.87
CA PRO A 89 36.45 -41.75 15.22
C PRO A 89 36.21 -40.32 15.72
N GLU A 90 37.11 -39.82 16.56
CA GLU A 90 37.00 -38.46 17.15
C GLU A 90 37.17 -37.38 16.09
N GLN A 91 38.07 -37.57 15.13
CA GLN A 91 38.30 -36.63 14.02
C GLN A 91 37.12 -36.63 13.04
N PHE A 92 36.55 -37.80 12.77
CA PHE A 92 35.36 -37.92 11.94
C PHE A 92 34.15 -37.21 12.59
N ASP A 93 33.95 -37.37 13.90
CA ASP A 93 32.87 -36.72 14.64
C ASP A 93 32.97 -35.17 14.61
N VAL A 94 34.18 -34.62 14.66
CA VAL A 94 34.39 -33.19 14.49
C VAL A 94 33.94 -32.73 13.11
N LYS A 95 34.39 -33.40 12.04
CA LYS A 95 34.03 -33.07 10.67
C LYS A 95 32.52 -33.20 10.39
N ARG A 96 31.90 -34.24 10.95
CA ARG A 96 30.46 -34.43 10.85
C ARG A 96 29.69 -33.23 11.47
N ARG A 97 30.07 -32.75 12.66
CA ARG A 97 29.46 -31.59 13.32
C ARG A 97 29.70 -30.30 12.54
N GLU A 98 30.88 -30.12 11.96
CA GLU A 98 31.17 -28.98 11.08
C GLU A 98 30.25 -28.98 9.85
N PHE A 99 30.06 -30.14 9.22
CA PHE A 99 29.14 -30.29 8.08
C PHE A 99 27.68 -29.99 8.47
N GLU A 100 27.20 -30.60 9.58
CA GLU A 100 25.84 -30.33 10.11
C GLU A 100 25.62 -28.84 10.38
N THR A 101 26.61 -28.16 10.96
CA THR A 101 26.61 -26.72 11.21
C THR A 101 26.51 -25.94 9.90
N LYS A 102 27.27 -26.36 8.87
CA LYS A 102 27.26 -25.73 7.55
C LYS A 102 25.90 -25.86 6.86
N VAL A 103 25.29 -27.05 6.90
CA VAL A 103 23.94 -27.30 6.38
C VAL A 103 22.95 -26.33 7.04
N GLY A 104 22.97 -26.27 8.36
CA GLY A 104 22.08 -25.36 9.12
C GLY A 104 22.34 -23.87 8.80
N ASN A 105 23.59 -23.48 8.57
CA ASN A 105 23.95 -22.12 8.20
C ASN A 105 23.44 -21.76 6.80
N GLU A 106 23.60 -22.64 5.80
CA GLU A 106 23.08 -22.37 4.44
C GLU A 106 21.56 -22.28 4.41
N GLN A 107 20.86 -23.15 5.16
CA GLN A 107 19.40 -23.06 5.28
C GLN A 107 18.96 -21.72 5.90
N ARG A 108 19.60 -21.30 7.01
CA ARG A 108 19.30 -20.01 7.65
C ARG A 108 19.57 -18.83 6.73
N LYS A 109 20.66 -18.88 5.97
CA LYS A 109 21.04 -17.83 5.02
C LYS A 109 20.01 -17.65 3.90
N LEU A 110 19.52 -18.75 3.33
CA LEU A 110 18.45 -18.70 2.31
C LEU A 110 17.15 -18.15 2.90
N GLN A 111 16.75 -18.62 4.07
CA GLN A 111 15.55 -18.15 4.76
C GLN A 111 15.65 -16.66 5.11
N GLN A 112 16.77 -16.21 5.64
CA GLN A 112 17.02 -14.80 5.96
C GLN A 112 16.97 -13.93 4.71
N SER A 113 17.61 -14.37 3.61
CA SER A 113 17.57 -13.65 2.33
C SER A 113 16.14 -13.47 1.81
N GLN A 114 15.31 -14.51 1.95
CA GLN A 114 13.90 -14.44 1.56
C GLN A 114 13.10 -13.47 2.44
N GLN A 115 13.33 -13.48 3.75
CA GLN A 115 12.68 -12.53 4.67
C GLN A 115 13.10 -11.08 4.41
N ASP A 116 14.40 -10.84 4.26
CA ASP A 116 14.96 -9.52 3.97
C ASP A 116 14.38 -8.97 2.66
N PHE A 117 14.24 -9.82 1.64
CA PHE A 117 13.65 -9.43 0.37
C PHE A 117 12.16 -9.06 0.50
N GLN A 118 11.38 -9.81 1.27
CA GLN A 118 9.99 -9.44 1.54
C GLN A 118 9.86 -8.08 2.22
N VAL A 119 10.78 -7.77 3.15
CA VAL A 119 10.84 -6.43 3.77
C VAL A 119 11.16 -5.37 2.72
N ALA A 120 12.14 -5.63 1.86
CA ALA A 120 12.53 -4.71 0.79
C ALA A 120 11.39 -4.43 -0.19
N VAL A 121 10.61 -5.45 -0.57
CA VAL A 121 9.42 -5.30 -1.43
C VAL A 121 8.35 -4.45 -0.74
N ARG A 122 8.06 -4.69 0.54
CA ARG A 122 7.10 -3.85 1.30
C ARG A 122 7.55 -2.39 1.38
N ASN A 123 8.83 -2.14 1.57
CA ASN A 123 9.38 -0.78 1.59
C ASN A 123 9.26 -0.08 0.23
N ALA A 124 9.51 -0.81 -0.86
CA ALA A 124 9.32 -0.31 -2.22
C ALA A 124 7.85 0.05 -2.50
N GLN A 125 6.90 -0.80 -2.08
CA GLN A 125 5.47 -0.52 -2.16
C GLN A 125 5.07 0.69 -1.32
N GLY A 126 5.62 0.83 -0.10
CA GLY A 126 5.42 2.01 0.75
C GLY A 126 5.92 3.30 0.09
N THR A 127 7.03 3.24 -0.64
CA THR A 127 7.55 4.37 -1.43
C THR A 127 6.59 4.77 -2.54
N MET A 128 6.00 3.80 -3.25
CA MET A 128 4.96 4.06 -4.25
C MET A 128 3.72 4.74 -3.64
N LEU A 129 3.22 4.24 -2.51
CA LEU A 129 2.06 4.82 -1.83
C LEU A 129 2.32 6.28 -1.40
N LYS A 130 3.50 6.57 -0.85
CA LYS A 130 3.91 7.95 -0.51
C LYS A 130 3.98 8.88 -1.72
N ALA A 131 4.39 8.37 -2.88
CA ALA A 131 4.40 9.14 -4.12
C ALA A 131 2.99 9.34 -4.70
N LEU A 132 2.10 8.38 -4.49
CA LEU A 132 0.73 8.38 -4.98
C LEU A 132 -0.15 9.40 -4.23
N GLU A 133 -0.02 9.49 -2.91
CA GLU A 133 -0.87 10.34 -2.06
C GLU A 133 -0.99 11.80 -2.54
N PRO A 134 0.11 12.53 -2.81
CA PRO A 134 0.00 13.92 -3.29
C PRO A 134 -0.64 13.99 -4.68
N ILE A 135 -0.42 13.01 -5.56
CA ILE A 135 -1.04 12.97 -6.89
C ILE A 135 -2.56 12.85 -6.79
N LEU A 136 -3.06 12.02 -5.87
CA LEU A 136 -4.50 11.89 -5.64
C LEU A 136 -5.09 13.19 -5.09
N LYS A 137 -4.42 13.85 -4.14
CA LYS A 137 -4.85 15.15 -3.59
C LYS A 137 -4.88 16.26 -4.65
N GLU A 138 -3.86 16.34 -5.50
CA GLU A 138 -3.79 17.28 -6.62
C GLU A 138 -4.98 17.08 -7.57
N LEU A 139 -5.23 15.83 -7.98
CA LEU A 139 -6.36 15.50 -8.86
C LEU A 139 -7.72 15.81 -8.23
N MET A 140 -7.88 15.55 -6.94
CA MET A 140 -9.12 15.94 -6.22
C MET A 140 -9.32 17.45 -6.27
N THR A 141 -8.27 18.23 -6.01
CA THR A 141 -8.34 19.70 -6.05
C THR A 141 -8.66 20.21 -7.46
N GLU A 142 -7.96 19.71 -8.48
CA GLU A 142 -8.17 20.12 -9.88
C GLU A 142 -9.57 19.80 -10.41
N ARG A 143 -10.17 18.71 -9.94
CA ARG A 143 -11.51 18.28 -10.34
C ARG A 143 -12.60 18.79 -9.40
N GLY A 144 -12.24 19.55 -8.36
CA GLY A 144 -13.17 20.02 -7.34
C GLY A 144 -13.84 18.88 -6.58
N ALA A 145 -13.20 17.73 -6.50
CA ALA A 145 -13.72 16.55 -5.82
C ALA A 145 -13.46 16.64 -4.32
N ASN A 146 -14.44 16.16 -3.54
CA ASN A 146 -14.34 16.06 -2.09
C ASN A 146 -14.25 14.62 -1.57
N MET A 147 -14.33 13.64 -2.48
CA MET A 147 -14.16 12.21 -2.18
C MET A 147 -13.49 11.51 -3.35
N MET A 148 -12.65 10.50 -3.02
CA MET A 148 -12.11 9.55 -3.99
C MET A 148 -12.33 8.14 -3.46
N VAL A 149 -12.83 7.24 -4.31
CA VAL A 149 -13.16 5.86 -3.96
C VAL A 149 -12.42 4.87 -4.87
N ASP A 150 -12.09 3.71 -4.31
CA ASP A 150 -11.50 2.63 -5.10
C ASP A 150 -12.57 2.00 -6.02
N ARG A 151 -12.21 1.72 -7.26
CA ARG A 151 -13.10 1.11 -8.27
C ARG A 151 -13.76 -0.18 -7.77
N ARG A 152 -13.08 -0.97 -6.95
CA ARG A 152 -13.58 -2.23 -6.39
C ARG A 152 -14.74 -2.06 -5.40
N MET A 153 -14.92 -0.85 -4.88
CA MET A 153 -16.02 -0.52 -3.96
C MET A 153 -17.23 0.06 -4.68
N VAL A 154 -17.17 0.19 -6.02
CA VAL A 154 -18.20 0.83 -6.83
C VAL A 154 -18.76 -0.17 -7.82
N LEU A 155 -20.09 -0.40 -7.79
CA LEU A 155 -20.75 -1.30 -8.73
C LEU A 155 -20.74 -0.75 -10.18
N THR A 156 -20.99 0.54 -10.32
CA THR A 156 -20.96 1.25 -11.60
C THR A 156 -20.64 2.72 -11.40
N ALA A 157 -19.90 3.30 -12.32
CA ALA A 157 -19.60 4.72 -12.36
C ALA A 157 -19.45 5.17 -13.82
N SER A 158 -19.69 6.47 -14.08
CA SER A 158 -19.37 7.07 -15.36
C SER A 158 -17.86 7.09 -15.60
N ASP A 159 -17.42 6.86 -16.83
CA ASP A 159 -16.00 6.91 -17.21
C ASP A 159 -15.38 8.31 -16.94
N SER A 160 -16.19 9.35 -16.97
CA SER A 160 -15.75 10.73 -16.63
C SER A 160 -15.27 10.89 -15.20
N LEU A 161 -15.66 10.00 -14.28
CA LEU A 161 -15.25 10.00 -12.88
C LEU A 161 -13.94 9.20 -12.66
N ASP A 162 -13.56 8.34 -13.60
CA ASP A 162 -12.35 7.51 -13.49
C ASP A 162 -11.10 8.32 -13.85
N VAL A 163 -10.27 8.55 -12.85
CA VAL A 163 -9.00 9.29 -12.98
C VAL A 163 -7.78 8.38 -13.00
N THR A 164 -7.95 7.06 -13.07
CA THR A 164 -6.88 6.07 -12.99
C THR A 164 -5.76 6.31 -13.98
N SER A 165 -6.10 6.58 -15.25
CA SER A 165 -5.09 6.83 -16.30
C SER A 165 -4.27 8.09 -16.01
N SER A 166 -4.91 9.18 -15.54
CA SER A 166 -4.21 10.40 -15.13
C SER A 166 -3.29 10.18 -13.94
N VAL A 167 -3.73 9.35 -12.98
CA VAL A 167 -2.90 8.96 -11.83
C VAL A 167 -1.67 8.19 -12.28
N ILE A 168 -1.83 7.19 -13.16
CA ILE A 168 -0.71 6.38 -13.69
C ILE A 168 0.29 7.27 -14.44
N GLU A 169 -0.19 8.17 -15.29
CA GLU A 169 0.66 9.09 -16.04
C GLU A 169 1.50 9.98 -15.12
N ARG A 170 0.88 10.60 -14.12
CA ARG A 170 1.57 11.46 -13.13
C ARG A 170 2.54 10.65 -12.28
N LEU A 171 2.14 9.44 -11.85
CA LEU A 171 3.01 8.56 -11.08
C LEU A 171 4.24 8.15 -11.91
N ASN A 172 4.07 7.80 -13.18
CA ASN A 172 5.18 7.45 -14.06
C ASN A 172 6.17 8.60 -14.27
N LYS A 173 5.67 9.84 -14.34
CA LYS A 173 6.54 11.03 -14.42
C LYS A 173 7.29 11.28 -13.10
N LYS A 174 6.61 11.14 -11.96
CA LYS A 174 7.16 11.44 -10.63
C LYS A 174 8.06 10.31 -10.11
N LEU A 175 7.70 9.06 -10.39
CA LEU A 175 8.36 7.86 -9.90
C LEU A 175 8.45 6.81 -11.03
N PRO A 176 9.39 6.98 -11.99
CA PRO A 176 9.52 6.07 -13.14
C PRO A 176 10.00 4.67 -12.73
N SER A 177 10.66 4.53 -11.60
CA SER A 177 11.08 3.24 -11.04
C SER A 177 11.25 3.32 -9.53
N VAL A 178 11.14 2.18 -8.86
CA VAL A 178 11.48 2.00 -7.44
C VAL A 178 12.44 0.84 -7.31
N LYS A 179 13.50 1.02 -6.54
CA LYS A 179 14.45 -0.05 -6.22
C LYS A 179 13.94 -0.86 -5.03
N VAL A 180 14.06 -2.16 -5.12
CA VAL A 180 13.86 -3.10 -4.01
C VAL A 180 15.20 -3.27 -3.32
N GLU A 181 15.44 -2.43 -2.29
CA GLU A 181 16.72 -2.41 -1.56
C GLU A 181 16.66 -3.34 -0.35
N MET A 182 17.59 -4.31 -0.32
CA MET A 182 17.74 -5.20 0.82
C MET A 182 18.10 -4.40 2.08
N PRO A 183 17.61 -4.77 3.28
CA PRO A 183 18.01 -4.15 4.53
C PRO A 183 19.53 -4.19 4.69
N LYS A 184 20.14 -3.08 5.10
CA LYS A 184 21.56 -3.05 5.46
C LYS A 184 21.75 -3.86 6.73
N LYS A 185 22.67 -4.79 6.70
CA LYS A 185 23.11 -5.54 7.89
C LYS A 185 24.00 -4.70 8.77
#